data_a25eedd955139d557fc7e30d55c463cf
#
_entry.id   a25eedd955139d557fc7e30d55c463cf
#
_cell.length_a   1.000
_cell.length_b   1.000
_cell.length_c   1.000
_cell.angle_alpha   90.00
_cell.angle_beta   90.00
_cell.angle_gamma   90.00
#
_symmetry.space_group_name_H-M   'P 1'
#
loop_
_entity.id
_entity.type
_entity.pdbx_description
1 polymer ?
#
loop_
_entity_poly.entity_id
_entity_poly.type
_entity_poly.pdbx_seq_one_letter_code
_entity_poly.pdbx_strand_id
1 'polypeptide(L)'
;MATQTANPSPVEGIKAASRRLRGTLVEGLADPITGAIADADTQLIKFHGSYQQDDRDVRDERRLQKLEPSYQFMIRTRLPGGVVTPQQWLRLDAIATNYANGTLRVTTRQAFQFHGVIKRELKATLRAINGALIDTIAACGDVNRNVVVAANPLESSAHAAVYDSARRLSEHLMPKTRAYYEIWLDEKQVAGSGEENEPIYGPTYLPRKFKIAFAVPPVNDVDVFANDIGFIAIVENGRLLGFNVAAGGGLGASHGDAKTYPRLADVLGFIEPEQVIATAEAIVTTQRDFGDRTERKHARLKYTIDERGLDWFKAEVERRAGFAFAPARAFAFEHNSDRFGWTEGENGRLHLTLRIESGRIADRDGTLMLKGLREIARVHHGEFRLTPNQNLIVANVAPTERSQIDALVAAHGLDTYRHATPLGLNALACVALPTCGQAMAEAERYLPEFLHKVQAQLDRHGLHDAPIGLRISGCPNGCSRPYLGEIALVGKAPGRYNLMLGADAPGQRLNVLYRENIDEAEILASLEPLFGNYAAGRINGEGFGDFLVRNGVVATTTKNGKNIPVETIT
;
A
#
# COMPACT_ATOMS: atom_id res chain seq x y z
N MET A 1 1.78 41.27 16.07
CA MET A 1 3.07 40.59 15.87
C MET A 1 2.97 39.87 14.53
N ALA A 2 3.73 40.26 13.54
CA ALA A 2 3.76 39.62 12.25
C ALA A 2 4.32 38.21 12.42
N THR A 3 3.48 37.18 12.20
CA THR A 3 3.91 35.80 12.10
C THR A 3 4.94 35.72 10.97
N GLN A 4 6.21 35.49 11.30
CA GLN A 4 7.20 35.07 10.32
C GLN A 4 6.66 33.87 9.61
N THR A 5 6.27 34.02 8.35
CA THR A 5 5.86 32.88 7.50
C THR A 5 7.12 32.03 7.32
N ALA A 6 7.13 30.85 7.95
CA ALA A 6 8.23 29.89 7.81
C ALA A 6 8.40 29.55 6.32
N ASN A 7 9.64 29.48 5.85
CA ASN A 7 9.93 29.17 4.45
C ASN A 7 9.40 27.77 4.08
N PRO A 8 8.79 27.61 2.90
CA PRO A 8 8.37 26.31 2.41
C PRO A 8 9.53 25.30 2.36
N SER A 9 9.22 24.01 2.52
CA SER A 9 10.23 22.96 2.42
C SER A 9 10.90 22.96 1.03
N PRO A 10 12.16 22.52 0.90
CA PRO A 10 12.88 22.52 -0.39
C PRO A 10 12.11 21.82 -1.51
N VAL A 11 11.33 20.78 -1.19
CA VAL A 11 10.51 20.06 -2.19
C VAL A 11 9.38 20.92 -2.75
N GLU A 12 8.81 21.83 -1.97
CA GLU A 12 7.82 22.80 -2.47
C GLU A 12 8.46 23.75 -3.49
N GLY A 13 9.69 24.21 -3.24
CA GLY A 13 10.46 25.00 -4.20
C GLY A 13 10.76 24.24 -5.51
N ILE A 14 11.15 22.96 -5.40
CA ILE A 14 11.37 22.09 -6.57
C ILE A 14 10.08 21.96 -7.40
N LYS A 15 8.93 21.70 -6.76
CA LYS A 15 7.64 21.59 -7.45
C LYS A 15 7.24 22.91 -8.13
N ALA A 16 7.39 24.04 -7.46
CA ALA A 16 7.06 25.36 -8.00
C ALA A 16 7.93 25.72 -9.22
N ALA A 17 9.24 25.43 -9.17
CA ALA A 17 10.18 25.71 -10.25
C ALA A 17 10.12 24.68 -11.40
N SER A 18 9.41 23.57 -11.25
CA SER A 18 9.50 22.39 -12.12
C SER A 18 8.85 22.54 -13.49
N ARG A 19 8.22 23.65 -13.80
CA ARG A 19 7.46 23.81 -15.04
C ARG A 19 6.49 22.65 -15.26
N ARG A 20 5.57 22.44 -14.28
CA ARG A 20 4.58 21.36 -14.28
C ARG A 20 5.18 19.96 -14.19
N LEU A 21 6.06 19.74 -13.23
CA LEU A 21 6.72 18.46 -12.93
C LEU A 21 7.70 17.96 -14.02
N ARG A 22 8.08 18.79 -14.98
CA ARG A 22 9.07 18.42 -16.01
C ARG A 22 10.50 18.43 -15.46
N GLY A 23 10.86 19.50 -14.75
CA GLY A 23 12.24 19.72 -14.31
C GLY A 23 13.22 19.68 -15.48
N THR A 24 14.30 18.92 -15.31
CA THR A 24 15.31 18.59 -16.32
C THR A 24 15.30 17.09 -16.68
N LEU A 25 14.12 16.43 -16.57
CA LEU A 25 13.98 14.98 -16.80
C LEU A 25 14.35 14.59 -18.23
N VAL A 26 14.04 15.40 -19.23
CA VAL A 26 14.35 15.10 -20.64
C VAL A 26 15.87 15.04 -20.84
N GLU A 27 16.57 16.06 -20.37
CA GLU A 27 18.04 16.16 -20.45
C GLU A 27 18.72 15.09 -19.60
N GLY A 28 18.24 14.87 -18.37
CA GLY A 28 18.78 13.86 -17.46
C GLY A 28 18.60 12.42 -17.96
N LEU A 29 17.51 12.11 -18.63
CA LEU A 29 17.28 10.80 -19.24
C LEU A 29 18.08 10.60 -20.53
N ALA A 30 18.42 11.66 -21.23
CA ALA A 30 19.25 11.62 -22.45
C ALA A 30 20.76 11.55 -22.16
N ASP A 31 21.19 11.94 -20.95
CA ASP A 31 22.62 11.89 -20.56
C ASP A 31 23.12 10.43 -20.47
N PRO A 32 24.12 10.02 -21.26
CA PRO A 32 24.66 8.67 -21.24
C PRO A 32 25.77 8.45 -20.20
N ILE A 33 26.25 9.50 -19.52
CA ILE A 33 27.47 9.45 -18.68
C ILE A 33 27.19 8.76 -17.34
N THR A 34 26.09 9.11 -16.70
CA THR A 34 25.69 8.53 -15.40
C THR A 34 24.42 7.71 -15.48
N GLY A 35 24.27 6.70 -14.62
CA GLY A 35 23.01 5.97 -14.43
C GLY A 35 21.95 6.74 -13.63
N ALA A 36 22.31 7.88 -13.04
CA ALA A 36 21.43 8.73 -12.23
C ALA A 36 20.72 9.83 -13.04
N ILE A 37 19.73 10.47 -12.40
CA ILE A 37 19.14 11.74 -12.79
C ILE A 37 19.43 12.79 -11.69
N ALA A 38 19.23 14.07 -11.98
CA ALA A 38 19.47 15.16 -11.03
C ALA A 38 18.62 15.01 -9.75
N ASP A 39 19.13 15.46 -8.61
CA ASP A 39 18.46 15.31 -7.31
C ASP A 39 17.06 15.91 -7.27
N ALA A 40 16.87 17.09 -7.86
CA ALA A 40 15.54 17.71 -7.97
C ALA A 40 14.59 16.81 -8.78
N ASP A 41 15.06 16.24 -9.89
CA ASP A 41 14.28 15.36 -10.74
C ASP A 41 13.91 14.05 -10.05
N THR A 42 14.70 13.58 -9.07
CA THR A 42 14.30 12.44 -8.24
C THR A 42 13.01 12.67 -7.45
N GLN A 43 12.64 13.91 -7.17
CA GLN A 43 11.35 14.26 -6.56
C GLN A 43 10.23 14.30 -7.60
N LEU A 44 10.51 14.82 -8.79
CA LEU A 44 9.53 15.00 -9.85
C LEU A 44 9.14 13.68 -10.52
N ILE A 45 10.10 12.82 -10.80
CA ILE A 45 9.84 11.51 -11.44
C ILE A 45 8.90 10.62 -10.62
N LYS A 46 8.77 10.87 -9.31
CA LYS A 46 7.81 10.16 -8.45
C LYS A 46 6.36 10.36 -8.91
N PHE A 47 6.00 11.53 -9.40
CA PHE A 47 4.65 11.80 -9.91
C PHE A 47 4.32 10.97 -11.15
N HIS A 48 5.36 10.48 -11.84
CA HIS A 48 5.26 9.56 -13.00
C HIS A 48 5.38 8.09 -12.60
N GLY A 49 5.28 7.80 -11.30
CA GLY A 49 5.29 6.44 -10.77
C GLY A 49 6.68 5.82 -10.63
N SER A 50 7.76 6.56 -10.89
CA SER A 50 9.12 6.03 -10.87
C SER A 50 9.93 6.54 -9.67
N TYR A 51 10.88 5.72 -9.20
CA TYR A 51 11.85 6.08 -8.17
C TYR A 51 13.23 5.68 -8.61
N GLN A 52 14.19 6.62 -8.57
CA GLN A 52 15.61 6.26 -8.64
C GLN A 52 16.00 5.54 -7.35
N GLN A 53 16.66 4.43 -7.49
CA GLN A 53 17.19 3.57 -6.44
C GLN A 53 18.59 3.13 -6.83
N ASP A 54 19.27 2.42 -5.97
CA ASP A 54 20.50 1.69 -6.29
C ASP A 54 20.48 0.33 -5.59
N ASP A 55 21.28 -0.60 -6.10
CA ASP A 55 21.48 -1.89 -5.47
C ASP A 55 22.43 -1.72 -4.28
N ARG A 56 21.89 -1.87 -3.07
CA ARG A 56 22.62 -1.65 -1.84
C ARG A 56 23.51 -2.83 -1.44
N ASP A 57 23.28 -4.01 -2.00
CA ASP A 57 24.14 -5.18 -1.72
C ASP A 57 25.54 -4.99 -2.30
N VAL A 58 25.62 -4.31 -3.46
CA VAL A 58 26.93 -4.04 -4.13
C VAL A 58 27.47 -2.62 -3.89
N ARG A 59 26.79 -1.81 -3.09
CA ARG A 59 27.11 -0.37 -2.91
C ARG A 59 28.52 -0.15 -2.35
N ASP A 60 28.90 -0.89 -1.31
CA ASP A 60 30.20 -0.70 -0.65
C ASP A 60 31.35 -1.20 -1.51
N GLU A 61 31.17 -2.32 -2.23
CA GLU A 61 32.16 -2.80 -3.18
C GLU A 61 32.39 -1.79 -4.30
N ARG A 62 31.34 -1.27 -4.92
CA ARG A 62 31.44 -0.25 -5.97
C ARG A 62 32.09 1.03 -5.46
N ARG A 63 31.81 1.46 -4.21
CA ARG A 63 32.47 2.60 -3.57
C ARG A 63 33.96 2.40 -3.42
N LEU A 64 34.39 1.21 -3.00
CA LEU A 64 35.81 0.85 -2.90
C LEU A 64 36.50 0.89 -4.27
N GLN A 65 35.81 0.48 -5.31
CA GLN A 65 36.28 0.52 -6.70
C GLN A 65 36.17 1.92 -7.34
N LYS A 66 35.70 2.95 -6.62
CA LYS A 66 35.45 4.31 -7.12
C LYS A 66 34.46 4.36 -8.30
N LEU A 67 33.53 3.40 -8.37
CA LEU A 67 32.45 3.36 -9.33
C LEU A 67 31.21 4.08 -8.76
N GLU A 68 30.37 4.62 -9.65
CA GLU A 68 29.07 5.14 -9.23
C GLU A 68 28.20 4.02 -8.63
N PRO A 69 27.21 4.35 -7.77
CA PRO A 69 26.22 3.36 -7.30
C PRO A 69 25.55 2.63 -8.49
N SER A 70 25.14 1.38 -8.28
CA SER A 70 24.40 0.62 -9.28
C SER A 70 22.98 1.15 -9.39
N TYR A 71 22.82 2.31 -10.07
CA TYR A 71 21.54 2.99 -10.21
C TYR A 71 20.54 2.17 -11.02
N GLN A 72 19.33 2.13 -10.51
CA GLN A 72 18.18 1.51 -11.14
C GLN A 72 16.90 2.25 -10.77
N PHE A 73 15.82 1.98 -11.51
CA PHE A 73 14.52 2.59 -11.26
C PHE A 73 13.50 1.53 -10.88
N MET A 74 12.72 1.84 -9.84
CA MET A 74 11.47 1.14 -9.55
C MET A 74 10.33 1.88 -10.23
N ILE A 75 9.51 1.18 -11.01
CA ILE A 75 8.30 1.72 -11.63
C ILE A 75 7.08 1.09 -10.96
N ARG A 76 6.08 1.91 -10.64
CA ARG A 76 4.80 1.46 -10.07
C ARG A 76 3.66 1.76 -11.02
N THR A 77 2.80 0.77 -11.23
CA THR A 77 1.57 0.95 -12.00
C THR A 77 0.48 1.63 -11.16
N ARG A 78 -0.50 2.24 -11.85
CA ARG A 78 -1.75 2.70 -11.29
C ARG A 78 -2.88 1.80 -11.80
N LEU A 79 -3.53 1.09 -10.89
CA LEU A 79 -4.56 0.10 -11.14
C LEU A 79 -5.65 0.24 -10.08
N PRO A 80 -6.70 1.03 -10.28
CA PRO A 80 -7.79 1.16 -9.32
C PRO A 80 -8.36 -0.21 -8.96
N GLY A 81 -8.38 -0.55 -7.65
CA GLY A 81 -8.80 -1.86 -7.17
C GLY A 81 -7.95 -3.05 -7.64
N GLY A 82 -6.81 -2.82 -8.29
CA GLY A 82 -5.87 -3.88 -8.67
C GLY A 82 -6.33 -4.81 -9.79
N VAL A 83 -7.23 -4.36 -10.66
CA VAL A 83 -7.81 -5.19 -11.72
C VAL A 83 -6.98 -5.13 -13.00
N VAL A 84 -6.65 -6.29 -13.56
CA VAL A 84 -5.99 -6.42 -14.86
C VAL A 84 -6.61 -7.54 -15.68
N THR A 85 -6.69 -7.34 -17.01
CA THR A 85 -7.10 -8.39 -17.94
C THR A 85 -5.97 -9.40 -18.18
N PRO A 86 -6.28 -10.61 -18.66
CA PRO A 86 -5.26 -11.57 -19.06
C PRO A 86 -4.28 -11.02 -20.12
N GLN A 87 -4.74 -10.22 -21.06
CA GLN A 87 -3.90 -9.58 -22.08
C GLN A 87 -2.95 -8.54 -21.46
N GLN A 88 -3.44 -7.75 -20.49
CA GLN A 88 -2.59 -6.84 -19.73
C GLN A 88 -1.54 -7.61 -18.91
N TRP A 89 -1.95 -8.72 -18.29
CA TRP A 89 -1.02 -9.60 -17.54
C TRP A 89 0.14 -10.07 -18.42
N LEU A 90 -0.14 -10.62 -19.61
CA LEU A 90 0.89 -11.10 -20.54
C LEU A 90 1.85 -9.98 -20.96
N ARG A 91 1.37 -8.75 -21.11
CA ARG A 91 2.22 -7.58 -21.41
C ARG A 91 3.08 -7.19 -20.21
N LEU A 92 2.52 -7.16 -18.98
CA LEU A 92 3.27 -6.86 -17.76
C LEU A 92 4.37 -7.91 -17.50
N ASP A 93 4.06 -9.19 -17.72
CA ASP A 93 5.03 -10.30 -17.64
C ASP A 93 6.18 -10.12 -18.65
N ALA A 94 5.87 -9.77 -19.90
CA ALA A 94 6.89 -9.49 -20.92
C ALA A 94 7.74 -8.26 -20.55
N ILE A 95 7.15 -7.21 -19.97
CA ILE A 95 7.87 -6.02 -19.50
C ILE A 95 8.82 -6.38 -18.36
N ALA A 96 8.38 -7.19 -17.40
CA ALA A 96 9.21 -7.65 -16.30
C ALA A 96 10.45 -8.41 -16.80
N THR A 97 10.25 -9.28 -17.79
CA THR A 97 11.31 -10.10 -18.38
C THR A 97 12.30 -9.29 -19.23
N ASN A 98 11.81 -8.34 -20.04
CA ASN A 98 12.63 -7.65 -21.04
C ASN A 98 13.31 -6.38 -20.52
N TYR A 99 12.72 -5.67 -19.54
CA TYR A 99 13.16 -4.34 -19.12
C TYR A 99 13.48 -4.23 -17.63
N ALA A 100 13.02 -5.19 -16.82
CA ALA A 100 13.22 -5.19 -15.38
C ALA A 100 14.08 -6.39 -14.93
N ASN A 101 14.04 -6.73 -13.66
CA ASN A 101 14.83 -7.85 -13.10
C ASN A 101 14.21 -9.24 -13.29
N GLY A 102 13.28 -9.41 -14.22
CA GLY A 102 12.62 -10.69 -14.50
C GLY A 102 11.51 -11.06 -13.50
N THR A 103 11.13 -10.17 -12.60
CA THR A 103 10.08 -10.44 -11.60
C THR A 103 9.01 -9.33 -11.57
N LEU A 104 7.80 -9.69 -11.14
CA LEU A 104 6.74 -8.72 -10.79
C LEU A 104 6.58 -8.67 -9.27
N ARG A 105 6.12 -7.55 -8.76
CA ARG A 105 5.79 -7.45 -7.35
C ARG A 105 4.43 -6.82 -7.11
N VAL A 106 3.53 -7.56 -6.48
CA VAL A 106 2.25 -7.06 -5.97
C VAL A 106 2.48 -6.23 -4.71
N THR A 107 1.79 -5.11 -4.60
CA THR A 107 1.96 -4.19 -3.47
C THR A 107 0.72 -4.12 -2.59
N THR A 108 0.87 -3.64 -1.35
CA THR A 108 -0.26 -3.33 -0.45
C THR A 108 -1.17 -2.19 -0.95
N ARG A 109 -0.93 -1.68 -2.17
CA ARG A 109 -1.77 -0.69 -2.85
C ARG A 109 -2.38 -1.24 -4.14
N GLN A 110 -2.51 -2.58 -4.26
CA GLN A 110 -3.10 -3.24 -5.43
C GLN A 110 -2.49 -2.72 -6.74
N ALA A 111 -1.18 -2.68 -6.80
CA ALA A 111 -0.42 -2.20 -7.95
C ALA A 111 0.82 -3.07 -8.16
N PHE A 112 1.32 -3.14 -9.37
CA PHE A 112 2.61 -3.78 -9.64
C PHE A 112 3.78 -2.84 -9.44
N GLN A 113 4.91 -3.43 -9.06
CA GLN A 113 6.23 -2.79 -9.14
C GLN A 113 7.14 -3.61 -10.05
N PHE A 114 7.86 -2.88 -10.90
CA PHE A 114 9.01 -3.35 -11.65
C PHE A 114 10.28 -2.84 -10.97
N HIS A 115 11.24 -3.70 -10.72
CA HIS A 115 12.51 -3.38 -10.10
C HIS A 115 13.65 -3.65 -11.09
N GLY A 116 14.79 -2.98 -10.93
CA GLY A 116 15.96 -3.21 -11.75
C GLY A 116 15.94 -2.57 -13.14
N VAL A 117 14.99 -1.67 -13.42
CA VAL A 117 14.96 -0.94 -14.70
C VAL A 117 16.11 0.07 -14.72
N ILE A 118 16.99 0.00 -15.75
CA ILE A 118 18.09 0.95 -15.89
C ILE A 118 17.66 2.20 -16.66
N LYS A 119 18.35 3.33 -16.45
CA LYS A 119 17.97 4.64 -16.99
C LYS A 119 17.68 4.62 -18.49
N ARG A 120 18.54 4.00 -19.31
CA ARG A 120 18.36 3.92 -20.77
C ARG A 120 17.09 3.18 -21.19
N GLU A 121 16.59 2.24 -20.38
CA GLU A 121 15.39 1.45 -20.67
C GLU A 121 14.11 2.08 -20.10
N LEU A 122 14.21 3.15 -19.28
CA LEU A 122 13.08 3.74 -18.59
C LEU A 122 11.99 4.23 -19.56
N LYS A 123 12.38 4.90 -20.65
CA LYS A 123 11.44 5.39 -21.68
C LYS A 123 10.74 4.24 -22.40
N ALA A 124 11.48 3.18 -22.76
CA ALA A 124 10.93 1.99 -23.42
C ALA A 124 9.96 1.26 -22.50
N THR A 125 10.32 1.11 -21.22
CA THR A 125 9.48 0.47 -20.19
C THR A 125 8.17 1.23 -20.00
N LEU A 126 8.22 2.55 -19.82
CA LEU A 126 7.01 3.38 -19.65
C LEU A 126 6.12 3.32 -20.89
N ARG A 127 6.71 3.34 -22.10
CA ARG A 127 5.95 3.19 -23.35
C ARG A 127 5.27 1.81 -23.42
N ALA A 128 5.94 0.75 -23.01
CA ALA A 128 5.38 -0.60 -23.00
C ALA A 128 4.22 -0.73 -21.98
N ILE A 129 4.35 -0.12 -20.79
CA ILE A 129 3.28 -0.07 -19.77
C ILE A 129 2.06 0.69 -20.34
N ASN A 130 2.26 1.87 -20.92
CA ASN A 130 1.18 2.63 -21.55
C ASN A 130 0.53 1.88 -22.72
N GLY A 131 1.33 1.15 -23.52
CA GLY A 131 0.85 0.28 -24.58
C GLY A 131 -0.01 -0.88 -24.08
N ALA A 132 0.11 -1.25 -22.80
CA ALA A 132 -0.77 -2.21 -22.13
C ALA A 132 -2.07 -1.54 -21.60
N LEU A 133 -2.31 -0.27 -21.89
CA LEU A 133 -3.42 0.54 -21.35
C LEU A 133 -3.40 0.61 -19.82
N ILE A 134 -2.20 0.67 -19.25
CA ILE A 134 -1.95 0.81 -17.82
C ILE A 134 -1.17 2.11 -17.60
N ASP A 135 -1.53 2.86 -16.57
CA ASP A 135 -0.90 4.12 -16.24
C ASP A 135 0.14 3.96 -15.10
N THR A 136 1.07 4.89 -15.03
CA THR A 136 2.01 5.06 -13.91
C THR A 136 1.86 6.45 -13.26
N ILE A 137 1.14 7.38 -13.91
CA ILE A 137 0.91 8.74 -13.42
C ILE A 137 0.18 8.68 -12.07
N ALA A 138 0.65 9.49 -11.13
CA ALA A 138 0.10 9.56 -9.77
C ALA A 138 0.14 8.22 -8.99
N ALA A 139 0.85 7.20 -9.48
CA ALA A 139 1.10 6.00 -8.66
C ALA A 139 2.02 6.29 -7.47
N CYS A 140 2.78 7.39 -7.54
CA CYS A 140 3.68 7.91 -6.52
C CYS A 140 3.59 9.46 -6.44
N GLY A 141 4.44 10.12 -5.65
CA GLY A 141 4.46 11.59 -5.53
C GLY A 141 3.51 12.15 -4.45
N ASP A 142 3.42 13.47 -4.42
CA ASP A 142 2.58 14.22 -3.49
C ASP A 142 1.20 14.49 -4.14
N VAL A 143 0.45 13.43 -4.34
CA VAL A 143 -0.80 13.36 -5.08
C VAL A 143 -1.62 12.20 -4.51
N ASN A 144 -2.90 12.10 -4.86
CA ASN A 144 -3.67 10.90 -4.57
C ASN A 144 -3.08 9.69 -5.31
N ARG A 145 -2.70 8.68 -4.52
CA ARG A 145 -2.14 7.41 -5.00
C ARG A 145 -3.22 6.49 -5.55
N ASN A 146 -2.82 5.29 -5.98
CA ASN A 146 -3.79 4.26 -6.38
C ASN A 146 -4.88 4.10 -5.31
N VAL A 147 -6.15 4.12 -5.72
CA VAL A 147 -7.29 3.84 -4.83
C VAL A 147 -7.39 2.33 -4.66
N VAL A 148 -7.44 1.87 -3.41
CA VAL A 148 -7.61 0.45 -3.09
C VAL A 148 -9.03 0.15 -2.67
N VAL A 149 -9.48 -1.06 -2.94
CA VAL A 149 -10.84 -1.51 -2.64
C VAL A 149 -10.81 -2.97 -2.19
N ALA A 150 -11.83 -3.41 -1.50
CA ALA A 150 -12.03 -4.83 -1.15
C ALA A 150 -11.69 -5.73 -2.35
N ALA A 151 -10.93 -6.80 -2.11
CA ALA A 151 -10.17 -7.51 -3.14
C ALA A 151 -11.03 -8.14 -4.23
N ASN A 152 -12.22 -8.64 -3.90
CA ASN A 152 -13.08 -9.34 -4.86
C ASN A 152 -14.44 -8.63 -5.08
N PRO A 153 -14.52 -7.59 -5.95
CA PRO A 153 -15.76 -6.84 -6.19
C PRO A 153 -16.86 -7.64 -6.89
N LEU A 154 -16.55 -8.81 -7.47
CA LEU A 154 -17.55 -9.69 -8.09
C LEU A 154 -18.07 -10.79 -7.16
N GLU A 155 -17.65 -10.80 -5.91
CA GLU A 155 -18.19 -11.71 -4.91
C GLU A 155 -19.69 -11.44 -4.67
N SER A 156 -20.09 -10.16 -4.72
CA SER A 156 -21.50 -9.75 -4.70
C SER A 156 -21.73 -8.47 -5.52
N SER A 157 -23.00 -8.19 -5.83
CA SER A 157 -23.41 -6.94 -6.49
C SER A 157 -23.02 -5.69 -5.69
N ALA A 158 -23.02 -5.76 -4.36
CA ALA A 158 -22.55 -4.67 -3.50
C ALA A 158 -21.05 -4.42 -3.69
N HIS A 159 -20.21 -5.47 -3.75
CA HIS A 159 -18.79 -5.33 -4.04
C HIS A 159 -18.54 -4.69 -5.41
N ALA A 160 -19.33 -5.06 -6.43
CA ALA A 160 -19.23 -4.47 -7.76
C ALA A 160 -19.56 -2.96 -7.74
N ALA A 161 -20.57 -2.53 -6.99
CA ALA A 161 -20.95 -1.13 -6.85
C ALA A 161 -19.87 -0.32 -6.08
N VAL A 162 -19.26 -0.91 -5.05
CA VAL A 162 -18.13 -0.30 -4.33
C VAL A 162 -16.92 -0.12 -5.24
N TYR A 163 -16.59 -1.16 -6.03
CA TYR A 163 -15.50 -1.08 -7.00
C TYR A 163 -15.73 0.02 -8.04
N ASP A 164 -16.96 0.15 -8.59
CA ASP A 164 -17.28 1.21 -9.55
C ASP A 164 -17.12 2.60 -8.93
N SER A 165 -17.55 2.79 -7.68
CA SER A 165 -17.33 4.05 -6.93
C SER A 165 -15.85 4.37 -6.77
N ALA A 166 -15.04 3.38 -6.43
CA ALA A 166 -13.59 3.53 -6.28
C ALA A 166 -12.89 3.83 -7.62
N ARG A 167 -13.31 3.17 -8.70
CA ARG A 167 -12.79 3.39 -10.06
C ARG A 167 -13.09 4.82 -10.53
N ARG A 168 -14.35 5.24 -10.45
CA ARG A 168 -14.77 6.60 -10.82
C ARG A 168 -14.04 7.67 -10.01
N LEU A 169 -13.89 7.46 -8.70
CA LEU A 169 -13.12 8.37 -7.85
C LEU A 169 -11.64 8.41 -8.26
N SER A 170 -11.03 7.27 -8.55
CA SER A 170 -9.64 7.20 -8.99
C SER A 170 -9.41 7.96 -10.30
N GLU A 171 -10.34 7.83 -11.26
CA GLU A 171 -10.31 8.53 -12.53
C GLU A 171 -10.50 10.05 -12.35
N HIS A 172 -11.45 10.45 -11.49
CA HIS A 172 -11.70 11.86 -11.17
C HIS A 172 -10.48 12.55 -10.57
N LEU A 173 -9.79 11.87 -9.64
CA LEU A 173 -8.60 12.39 -8.96
C LEU A 173 -7.29 12.19 -9.74
N MET A 174 -7.34 11.81 -11.02
CA MET A 174 -6.17 11.87 -11.88
C MET A 174 -5.81 13.34 -12.15
N PRO A 175 -4.51 13.71 -12.12
CA PRO A 175 -4.07 15.02 -12.57
C PRO A 175 -4.58 15.33 -13.98
N LYS A 176 -5.14 16.52 -14.18
CA LYS A 176 -5.71 16.93 -15.47
C LYS A 176 -4.67 17.58 -16.37
N THR A 177 -3.61 18.14 -15.79
CA THR A 177 -2.51 18.72 -16.57
C THR A 177 -1.71 17.61 -17.25
N ARG A 178 -1.65 17.67 -18.57
CA ARG A 178 -0.80 16.79 -19.39
C ARG A 178 0.62 17.36 -19.40
N ALA A 179 1.36 17.20 -18.33
CA ALA A 179 2.71 17.77 -18.15
C ALA A 179 3.70 17.40 -19.28
N TYR A 180 3.35 16.42 -20.15
CA TYR A 180 4.23 15.84 -21.16
C TYR A 180 3.66 15.86 -22.58
N TYR A 181 2.68 16.70 -22.85
CA TYR A 181 2.18 16.84 -24.21
C TYR A 181 2.86 18.02 -24.90
N GLU A 182 3.84 17.73 -25.74
CA GLU A 182 4.40 18.68 -26.71
C GLU A 182 4.44 18.00 -28.07
N ILE A 183 3.93 18.66 -29.09
CA ILE A 183 4.13 18.25 -30.47
C ILE A 183 5.22 19.15 -31.04
N TRP A 184 6.33 18.52 -31.43
CA TRP A 184 7.45 19.17 -32.08
C TRP A 184 7.47 18.78 -33.56
N LEU A 185 7.53 19.75 -34.44
CA LEU A 185 7.73 19.58 -35.87
C LEU A 185 8.99 20.36 -36.23
N ASP A 186 9.99 19.69 -36.85
CA ASP A 186 11.24 20.30 -37.29
C ASP A 186 11.91 21.17 -36.20
N GLU A 187 12.08 20.61 -35.00
CA GLU A 187 12.67 21.28 -33.82
C GLU A 187 11.87 22.49 -33.28
N LYS A 188 10.71 22.77 -33.83
CA LYS A 188 9.78 23.80 -33.31
C LYS A 188 8.61 23.17 -32.60
N GLN A 189 8.34 23.63 -31.38
CA GLN A 189 7.12 23.27 -30.67
C GLN A 189 5.91 23.87 -31.40
N VAL A 190 5.10 23.03 -32.05
CA VAL A 190 3.89 23.44 -32.81
C VAL A 190 2.62 23.31 -31.99
N ALA A 191 2.63 22.51 -30.93
CA ALA A 191 1.55 22.47 -29.94
C ALA A 191 2.14 22.08 -28.58
N GLY A 192 1.63 22.69 -27.54
CA GLY A 192 1.93 22.39 -26.15
C GLY A 192 0.75 22.79 -25.28
N SER A 193 0.65 22.22 -24.10
CA SER A 193 -0.35 22.65 -23.13
C SER A 193 -0.10 24.12 -22.80
N GLY A 194 -1.05 25.00 -23.14
CA GLY A 194 -1.10 26.38 -22.69
C GLY A 194 -1.02 26.48 -21.15
N GLU A 195 -1.36 27.62 -20.56
CA GLU A 195 -1.48 27.79 -19.10
C GLU A 195 -2.64 26.94 -18.53
N GLU A 196 -2.46 25.62 -18.49
CA GLU A 196 -3.39 24.71 -17.82
C GLU A 196 -3.07 24.72 -16.32
N ASN A 197 -3.94 25.25 -15.51
CA ASN A 197 -3.90 25.08 -14.07
C ASN A 197 -4.45 23.70 -13.72
N GLU A 198 -3.73 22.95 -12.87
CA GLU A 198 -4.25 21.72 -12.31
C GLU A 198 -5.42 22.03 -11.36
N PRO A 199 -6.65 21.64 -11.70
CA PRO A 199 -7.84 22.18 -11.02
C PRO A 199 -7.97 21.68 -9.58
N ILE A 200 -7.63 20.41 -9.32
CA ILE A 200 -7.79 19.79 -7.99
C ILE A 200 -6.55 20.07 -7.13
N TYR A 201 -5.37 19.85 -7.69
CA TYR A 201 -4.13 19.87 -6.90
C TYR A 201 -3.42 21.22 -6.88
N GLY A 202 -3.74 22.12 -7.82
CA GLY A 202 -3.02 23.39 -7.98
C GLY A 202 -1.57 23.21 -8.46
N PRO A 203 -0.79 24.29 -8.55
CA PRO A 203 0.52 24.29 -9.21
C PRO A 203 1.61 23.49 -8.49
N THR A 204 1.51 23.29 -7.17
CA THR A 204 2.51 22.59 -6.36
C THR A 204 2.01 21.25 -5.83
N TYR A 205 0.86 20.80 -6.27
CA TYR A 205 0.22 19.56 -5.81
C TYR A 205 -0.02 19.54 -4.30
N LEU A 206 -0.14 18.33 -3.70
CA LEU A 206 -0.34 18.21 -2.26
C LEU A 206 0.97 18.42 -1.48
N PRO A 207 0.90 18.77 -0.20
CA PRO A 207 2.07 18.82 0.68
C PRO A 207 2.75 17.45 0.83
N ARG A 208 1.98 16.35 0.73
CA ARG A 208 2.46 14.97 0.89
C ARG A 208 1.57 13.97 0.14
N LYS A 209 2.08 12.72 0.00
CA LYS A 209 1.31 11.57 -0.53
C LYS A 209 -0.06 11.45 0.12
N PHE A 210 -1.07 11.06 -0.65
CA PHE A 210 -2.44 10.88 -0.22
C PHE A 210 -2.96 9.49 -0.62
N LYS A 211 -3.75 8.84 0.24
CA LYS A 211 -4.20 7.47 0.06
C LYS A 211 -5.68 7.34 0.36
N ILE A 212 -6.41 6.61 -0.50
CA ILE A 212 -7.84 6.34 -0.36
C ILE A 212 -8.06 4.83 -0.40
N ALA A 213 -9.00 4.34 0.42
CA ALA A 213 -9.39 2.95 0.48
C ALA A 213 -10.91 2.80 0.63
N PHE A 214 -11.46 1.72 0.06
CA PHE A 214 -12.85 1.31 0.21
C PHE A 214 -12.90 -0.10 0.83
N ALA A 215 -13.56 -0.23 1.97
CA ALA A 215 -13.77 -1.51 2.66
C ALA A 215 -15.22 -1.96 2.54
N VAL A 216 -15.43 -3.27 2.49
CA VAL A 216 -16.75 -3.90 2.53
C VAL A 216 -16.82 -4.82 3.76
N PRO A 217 -17.50 -4.40 4.83
CA PRO A 217 -17.67 -5.26 5.99
C PRO A 217 -18.28 -6.63 5.62
N PRO A 218 -17.93 -7.71 6.33
CA PRO A 218 -17.18 -7.74 7.59
C PRO A 218 -15.65 -7.78 7.43
N VAL A 219 -15.10 -7.65 6.21
CA VAL A 219 -13.66 -7.78 5.96
C VAL A 219 -13.02 -6.40 5.78
N ASN A 220 -11.89 -6.19 6.47
CA ASN A 220 -11.08 -4.96 6.38
C ASN A 220 -9.71 -5.22 5.73
N ASP A 221 -9.69 -5.95 4.63
CA ASP A 221 -8.46 -6.33 3.90
C ASP A 221 -7.63 -5.11 3.43
N VAL A 222 -8.28 -3.97 3.23
CA VAL A 222 -7.65 -2.70 2.86
C VAL A 222 -7.02 -1.95 4.04
N ASP A 223 -7.24 -2.39 5.29
CA ASP A 223 -6.92 -1.62 6.51
C ASP A 223 -7.44 -0.17 6.38
N VAL A 224 -8.76 0.00 6.25
CA VAL A 224 -9.42 1.24 5.84
C VAL A 224 -9.00 2.44 6.69
N PHE A 225 -8.85 2.25 7.99
CA PHE A 225 -8.45 3.30 8.93
C PHE A 225 -6.98 3.75 8.81
N ALA A 226 -6.15 3.01 8.05
CA ALA A 226 -4.74 3.35 7.80
C ALA A 226 -4.55 4.34 6.61
N ASN A 227 -5.63 4.83 6.03
CA ASN A 227 -5.63 5.68 4.84
C ASN A 227 -6.02 7.12 5.17
N ASP A 228 -5.61 8.07 4.33
CA ASP A 228 -6.00 9.49 4.50
C ASP A 228 -7.53 9.65 4.38
N ILE A 229 -8.18 8.88 3.47
CA ILE A 229 -9.63 8.68 3.43
C ILE A 229 -9.92 7.18 3.41
N GLY A 230 -10.89 6.77 4.23
CA GLY A 230 -11.52 5.46 4.22
C GLY A 230 -13.01 5.58 3.92
N PHE A 231 -13.49 4.81 2.95
CA PHE A 231 -14.92 4.63 2.71
C PHE A 231 -15.31 3.21 3.18
N ILE A 232 -16.23 3.14 4.14
CA ILE A 232 -16.72 1.89 4.71
C ILE A 232 -18.12 1.66 4.17
N ALA A 233 -18.30 0.67 3.31
CA ALA A 233 -19.57 0.39 2.67
C ALA A 233 -20.64 0.00 3.71
N ILE A 234 -21.81 0.58 3.57
CA ILE A 234 -23.01 0.19 4.32
C ILE A 234 -23.92 -0.55 3.33
N VAL A 235 -24.09 -1.84 3.59
CA VAL A 235 -24.85 -2.76 2.74
C VAL A 235 -26.03 -3.30 3.52
N GLU A 236 -27.23 -3.20 2.95
CA GLU A 236 -28.45 -3.78 3.48
C GLU A 236 -29.16 -4.60 2.41
N ASN A 237 -29.54 -5.82 2.72
CA ASN A 237 -30.21 -6.74 1.78
C ASN A 237 -29.47 -6.89 0.44
N GLY A 238 -28.13 -6.99 0.48
CA GLY A 238 -27.28 -7.10 -0.70
C GLY A 238 -27.10 -5.81 -1.51
N ARG A 239 -27.68 -4.68 -1.10
CA ARG A 239 -27.59 -3.39 -1.79
C ARG A 239 -26.67 -2.42 -1.05
N LEU A 240 -25.80 -1.76 -1.80
CA LEU A 240 -25.03 -0.63 -1.29
C LEU A 240 -25.96 0.56 -1.04
N LEU A 241 -26.02 1.02 0.22
CA LEU A 241 -26.77 2.22 0.61
C LEU A 241 -25.90 3.47 0.55
N GLY A 242 -24.61 3.35 0.80
CA GLY A 242 -23.65 4.43 0.85
C GLY A 242 -22.43 4.05 1.66
N PHE A 243 -21.73 5.06 2.20
CA PHE A 243 -20.46 4.86 2.89
C PHE A 243 -20.39 5.68 4.18
N ASN A 244 -19.90 5.08 5.25
CA ASN A 244 -19.30 5.88 6.30
C ASN A 244 -17.93 6.39 5.80
N VAL A 245 -17.68 7.66 6.05
CA VAL A 245 -16.42 8.34 5.67
C VAL A 245 -15.51 8.39 6.88
N ALA A 246 -14.30 7.85 6.75
CA ALA A 246 -13.25 7.98 7.75
C ALA A 246 -12.11 8.85 7.18
N ALA A 247 -11.50 9.72 8.00
CA ALA A 247 -10.41 10.59 7.56
C ALA A 247 -9.27 10.70 8.57
N GLY A 248 -8.06 10.97 8.08
CA GLY A 248 -6.89 11.27 8.90
C GLY A 248 -6.06 10.06 9.32
N GLY A 249 -6.20 8.93 8.65
CA GLY A 249 -5.33 7.79 8.88
C GLY A 249 -3.96 7.90 8.19
N GLY A 250 -2.97 7.20 8.75
CA GLY A 250 -1.64 7.15 8.16
C GLY A 250 -0.61 6.54 9.09
N LEU A 251 -0.03 5.40 8.69
CA LEU A 251 0.86 4.62 9.54
C LEU A 251 2.33 5.11 9.54
N GLY A 252 2.77 5.84 8.50
CA GLY A 252 4.16 6.22 8.37
C GLY A 252 4.64 7.17 9.47
N ALA A 253 5.80 6.87 10.04
CA ALA A 253 6.58 7.71 10.94
C ALA A 253 7.99 7.92 10.36
N SER A 254 8.77 8.83 10.94
CA SER A 254 10.17 9.08 10.60
C SER A 254 11.07 8.58 11.73
N HIS A 255 12.17 7.94 11.34
CA HIS A 255 13.13 7.44 12.33
C HIS A 255 13.68 8.60 13.18
N GLY A 256 13.72 8.40 14.51
CA GLY A 256 14.27 9.37 15.46
C GLY A 256 13.45 10.65 15.65
N ASP A 257 12.23 10.72 15.09
CA ASP A 257 11.38 11.91 15.19
C ASP A 257 10.05 11.58 15.87
N ALA A 258 10.02 11.81 17.19
CA ALA A 258 8.85 11.54 18.05
C ALA A 258 7.61 12.38 17.70
N LYS A 259 7.75 13.45 16.90
CA LYS A 259 6.61 14.23 16.42
C LYS A 259 5.85 13.51 15.32
N THR A 260 6.42 12.44 14.76
CA THR A 260 5.78 11.63 13.72
C THR A 260 5.33 10.29 14.30
N TYR A 261 4.07 9.92 14.07
CA TYR A 261 3.43 8.75 14.69
C TYR A 261 2.42 8.08 13.75
N PRO A 262 2.15 6.77 13.91
CA PRO A 262 1.03 6.11 13.24
C PRO A 262 -0.30 6.63 13.81
N ARG A 263 -1.32 6.75 12.94
CA ARG A 263 -2.67 7.18 13.33
C ARG A 263 -3.73 6.42 12.53
N LEU A 264 -4.81 6.06 13.19
CA LEU A 264 -6.03 5.57 12.55
C LEU A 264 -6.99 6.74 12.26
N ALA A 265 -7.78 6.57 11.20
CA ALA A 265 -8.77 7.56 10.77
C ALA A 265 -9.96 7.64 11.74
N ASP A 266 -10.55 8.84 11.85
CA ASP A 266 -11.81 9.08 12.54
C ASP A 266 -12.99 9.01 11.59
N VAL A 267 -14.10 8.41 12.02
CA VAL A 267 -15.34 8.37 11.25
C VAL A 267 -16.05 9.74 11.37
N LEU A 268 -16.28 10.38 10.23
CA LEU A 268 -16.90 11.72 10.14
C LEU A 268 -18.43 11.67 10.05
N GLY A 269 -18.98 10.63 9.40
CA GLY A 269 -20.41 10.48 9.16
C GLY A 269 -20.68 9.61 7.94
N PHE A 270 -21.94 9.57 7.51
CA PHE A 270 -22.43 8.78 6.39
C PHE A 270 -22.75 9.67 5.17
N ILE A 271 -22.47 9.14 3.98
CA ILE A 271 -22.80 9.76 2.68
C ILE A 271 -23.43 8.73 1.74
N GLU A 272 -24.18 9.21 0.75
CA GLU A 272 -24.71 8.40 -0.36
C GLU A 272 -23.63 8.13 -1.44
N PRO A 273 -23.80 7.11 -2.31
CA PRO A 273 -22.78 6.75 -3.30
C PRO A 273 -22.43 7.89 -4.27
N GLU A 274 -23.40 8.72 -4.64
CA GLU A 274 -23.24 9.87 -5.54
C GLU A 274 -22.38 10.98 -4.94
N GLN A 275 -22.29 11.05 -3.63
CA GLN A 275 -21.56 12.07 -2.88
C GLN A 275 -20.06 11.73 -2.70
N VAL A 276 -19.62 10.54 -3.09
CA VAL A 276 -18.23 10.06 -2.90
C VAL A 276 -17.20 11.01 -3.54
N ILE A 277 -17.43 11.42 -4.78
CA ILE A 277 -16.49 12.28 -5.53
C ILE A 277 -16.37 13.65 -4.87
N ALA A 278 -17.49 14.31 -4.59
CA ALA A 278 -17.49 15.63 -3.96
C ALA A 278 -16.85 15.61 -2.56
N THR A 279 -17.15 14.56 -1.77
CA THR A 279 -16.54 14.35 -0.45
C THR A 279 -15.02 14.20 -0.53
N ALA A 280 -14.54 13.33 -1.43
CA ALA A 280 -13.11 13.08 -1.56
C ALA A 280 -12.36 14.32 -2.09
N GLU A 281 -12.91 15.04 -3.06
CA GLU A 281 -12.34 16.29 -3.57
C GLU A 281 -12.31 17.37 -2.48
N ALA A 282 -13.37 17.50 -1.66
CA ALA A 282 -13.41 18.41 -0.53
C ALA A 282 -12.28 18.11 0.48
N ILE A 283 -12.05 16.84 0.82
CA ILE A 283 -10.99 16.43 1.74
C ILE A 283 -9.59 16.67 1.12
N VAL A 284 -9.40 16.31 -0.16
CA VAL A 284 -8.13 16.51 -0.88
C VAL A 284 -7.79 17.99 -0.97
N THR A 285 -8.74 18.84 -1.33
CA THR A 285 -8.52 20.30 -1.43
C THR A 285 -8.36 20.95 -0.06
N THR A 286 -9.00 20.46 0.99
CA THR A 286 -8.72 20.89 2.37
C THR A 286 -7.26 20.60 2.74
N GLN A 287 -6.76 19.41 2.46
CA GLN A 287 -5.35 19.06 2.69
C GLN A 287 -4.39 19.87 1.81
N ARG A 288 -4.76 20.17 0.55
CA ARG A 288 -3.97 21.02 -0.34
C ARG A 288 -3.76 22.42 0.25
N ASP A 289 -4.83 23.01 0.79
CA ASP A 289 -4.85 24.40 1.20
C ASP A 289 -4.36 24.61 2.65
N PHE A 290 -4.59 23.65 3.53
CA PHE A 290 -4.32 23.75 4.96
C PHE A 290 -3.22 22.83 5.48
N GLY A 291 -2.73 21.89 4.67
CA GLY A 291 -1.64 21.01 5.07
C GLY A 291 -0.31 21.73 5.18
N ASP A 292 0.52 21.31 6.13
CA ASP A 292 1.84 21.89 6.36
C ASP A 292 2.76 21.72 5.12
N ARG A 293 3.29 22.83 4.62
CA ARG A 293 4.23 22.87 3.50
C ARG A 293 5.65 23.26 3.93
N THR A 294 5.85 23.53 5.21
CA THR A 294 7.14 23.94 5.79
C THR A 294 7.91 22.73 6.33
N GLU A 295 7.27 21.89 7.16
CA GLU A 295 7.85 20.67 7.72
C GLU A 295 7.32 19.42 6.97
N ARG A 296 8.09 18.95 5.99
CA ARG A 296 7.68 17.84 5.12
C ARG A 296 7.39 16.52 5.88
N LYS A 297 8.02 16.29 7.03
CA LYS A 297 7.74 15.10 7.85
C LYS A 297 6.37 15.17 8.50
N HIS A 298 5.86 16.37 8.72
CA HIS A 298 4.58 16.69 9.36
C HIS A 298 3.45 17.07 8.38
N ALA A 299 3.63 16.85 7.08
CA ALA A 299 2.76 17.33 6.01
C ALA A 299 1.62 16.37 5.61
N ARG A 300 1.31 15.32 6.41
CA ARG A 300 0.21 14.39 6.14
C ARG A 300 -1.11 14.90 6.71
N LEU A 301 -2.24 14.49 6.09
CA LEU A 301 -3.60 14.86 6.53
C LEU A 301 -3.83 14.62 8.03
N LYS A 302 -3.32 13.53 8.58
CA LYS A 302 -3.45 13.21 10.02
C LYS A 302 -3.00 14.34 10.94
N TYR A 303 -1.92 15.02 10.58
CA TYR A 303 -1.40 16.14 11.37
C TYR A 303 -2.26 17.39 11.21
N THR A 304 -2.76 17.66 10.01
CA THR A 304 -3.70 18.76 9.76
C THR A 304 -4.95 18.61 10.61
N ILE A 305 -5.47 17.38 10.76
CA ILE A 305 -6.64 17.09 11.62
C ILE A 305 -6.29 17.25 13.09
N ASP A 306 -5.16 16.70 13.55
CA ASP A 306 -4.76 16.76 14.96
C ASP A 306 -4.44 18.20 15.42
N GLU A 307 -3.92 19.04 14.54
CA GLU A 307 -3.60 20.46 14.83
C GLU A 307 -4.83 21.37 14.83
N ARG A 308 -5.78 21.13 13.90
CA ARG A 308 -6.94 22.01 13.73
C ARG A 308 -8.19 21.51 14.46
N GLY A 309 -8.22 20.24 14.84
CA GLY A 309 -9.36 19.58 15.45
C GLY A 309 -10.30 18.93 14.42
N LEU A 310 -10.90 17.82 14.84
CA LEU A 310 -11.78 17.01 13.99
C LEU A 310 -13.05 17.76 13.57
N ASP A 311 -13.65 18.51 14.49
CA ASP A 311 -14.89 19.27 14.23
C ASP A 311 -14.67 20.37 13.20
N TRP A 312 -13.55 21.12 13.33
CA TRP A 312 -13.17 22.10 12.33
C TRP A 312 -12.97 21.44 10.96
N PHE A 313 -12.26 20.33 10.94
CA PHE A 313 -11.99 19.60 9.69
C PHE A 313 -13.27 19.13 9.01
N LYS A 314 -14.18 18.52 9.78
CA LYS A 314 -15.49 18.08 9.28
C LYS A 314 -16.29 19.26 8.72
N ALA A 315 -16.40 20.36 9.46
CA ALA A 315 -17.14 21.55 9.01
C ALA A 315 -16.56 22.13 7.70
N GLU A 316 -15.23 22.19 7.56
CA GLU A 316 -14.59 22.68 6.33
C GLU A 316 -14.82 21.74 5.14
N VAL A 317 -14.80 20.42 5.36
CA VAL A 317 -15.11 19.41 4.33
C VAL A 317 -16.57 19.53 3.89
N GLU A 318 -17.52 19.61 4.81
CA GLU A 318 -18.96 19.76 4.51
C GLU A 318 -19.23 21.07 3.75
N ARG A 319 -18.59 22.16 4.15
CA ARG A 319 -18.67 23.46 3.45
C ARG A 319 -18.18 23.36 1.98
N ARG A 320 -17.10 22.64 1.74
CA ARG A 320 -16.54 22.45 0.38
C ARG A 320 -17.36 21.46 -0.44
N ALA A 321 -17.85 20.41 0.17
CA ALA A 321 -18.67 19.39 -0.48
C ALA A 321 -20.08 19.94 -0.84
N GLY A 322 -20.57 20.95 -0.12
CA GLY A 322 -21.88 21.57 -0.34
C GLY A 322 -23.04 20.84 0.35
N PHE A 323 -22.75 19.89 1.23
CA PHE A 323 -23.76 19.17 2.03
C PHE A 323 -23.16 18.72 3.38
N ALA A 324 -24.05 18.49 4.36
CA ALA A 324 -23.68 17.92 5.66
C ALA A 324 -23.68 16.38 5.60
N PHE A 325 -22.80 15.78 6.38
CA PHE A 325 -22.79 14.32 6.54
C PHE A 325 -23.89 13.87 7.48
N ALA A 326 -24.63 12.83 7.09
CA ALA A 326 -25.56 12.16 7.98
C ALA A 326 -24.81 11.47 9.14
N PRO A 327 -25.49 11.16 10.25
CA PRO A 327 -24.90 10.36 11.32
C PRO A 327 -24.33 9.05 10.79
N ALA A 328 -23.15 8.65 11.29
CA ALA A 328 -22.53 7.39 10.91
C ALA A 328 -23.46 6.21 11.21
N ARG A 329 -23.50 5.24 10.31
CA ARG A 329 -24.26 4.00 10.44
C ARG A 329 -23.43 2.91 11.09
N ALA A 330 -24.07 1.95 11.74
CA ALA A 330 -23.40 0.82 12.37
C ALA A 330 -22.70 -0.05 11.32
N PHE A 331 -21.51 -0.53 11.66
CA PHE A 331 -20.72 -1.50 10.88
C PHE A 331 -19.85 -2.33 11.84
N ALA A 332 -19.39 -3.49 11.40
CA ALA A 332 -18.44 -4.30 12.14
C ALA A 332 -17.43 -4.94 11.19
N PHE A 333 -16.17 -5.00 11.62
CA PHE A 333 -15.13 -5.77 10.96
C PHE A 333 -14.74 -6.97 11.84
N GLU A 334 -14.52 -8.12 11.21
CA GLU A 334 -14.13 -9.36 11.88
C GLU A 334 -12.64 -9.64 11.70
N HIS A 335 -12.11 -9.41 10.50
CA HIS A 335 -10.70 -9.63 10.18
C HIS A 335 -10.23 -8.77 8.99
N ASN A 336 -8.92 -8.77 8.76
CA ASN A 336 -8.28 -8.06 7.62
C ASN A 336 -7.48 -8.99 6.69
N SER A 337 -7.69 -10.31 6.80
CA SER A 337 -7.00 -11.33 6.01
C SER A 337 -7.70 -11.64 4.68
N ASP A 338 -6.97 -12.25 3.73
CA ASP A 338 -7.53 -12.79 2.50
C ASP A 338 -8.13 -14.19 2.73
N ARG A 339 -9.12 -14.56 1.91
CA ARG A 339 -9.70 -15.90 1.85
C ARG A 339 -9.07 -16.66 0.69
N PHE A 340 -8.30 -17.70 0.98
CA PHE A 340 -7.54 -18.47 0.00
C PHE A 340 -8.34 -19.62 -0.61
N GLY A 341 -7.92 -20.03 -1.81
CA GLY A 341 -8.58 -21.11 -2.56
C GLY A 341 -9.78 -20.60 -3.36
N TRP A 342 -10.63 -21.53 -3.77
CA TRP A 342 -11.81 -21.26 -4.56
C TRP A 342 -12.96 -20.68 -3.74
N THR A 343 -13.58 -19.63 -4.27
CA THR A 343 -14.82 -19.04 -3.78
C THR A 343 -15.79 -18.85 -4.94
N GLU A 344 -17.08 -18.92 -4.66
CA GLU A 344 -18.14 -18.68 -5.64
C GLU A 344 -18.77 -17.31 -5.43
N GLY A 345 -18.94 -16.57 -6.50
CA GLY A 345 -19.65 -15.29 -6.52
C GLY A 345 -21.15 -15.47 -6.80
N GLU A 346 -21.95 -14.42 -6.54
CA GLU A 346 -23.42 -14.43 -6.74
C GLU A 346 -23.84 -14.82 -8.16
N ASN A 347 -23.01 -14.59 -9.17
CA ASN A 347 -23.29 -14.88 -10.57
C ASN A 347 -22.86 -16.29 -11.01
N GLY A 348 -22.52 -17.18 -10.06
CA GLY A 348 -22.03 -18.54 -10.33
C GLY A 348 -20.62 -18.58 -10.94
N ARG A 349 -19.93 -17.45 -11.03
CA ARG A 349 -18.51 -17.42 -11.41
C ARG A 349 -17.63 -17.75 -10.21
N LEU A 350 -16.48 -18.34 -10.50
CA LEU A 350 -15.53 -18.78 -9.50
C LEU A 350 -14.34 -17.82 -9.40
N HIS A 351 -13.75 -17.76 -8.22
CA HIS A 351 -12.59 -16.92 -7.92
C HIS A 351 -11.56 -17.74 -7.16
N LEU A 352 -10.32 -17.79 -7.65
CA LEU A 352 -9.22 -18.53 -7.01
C LEU A 352 -8.22 -17.55 -6.42
N THR A 353 -8.12 -17.49 -5.11
CA THR A 353 -7.10 -16.70 -4.43
C THR A 353 -5.84 -17.53 -4.22
N LEU A 354 -4.74 -17.05 -4.80
CA LEU A 354 -3.40 -17.63 -4.69
C LEU A 354 -2.53 -16.82 -3.73
N ARG A 355 -1.77 -17.51 -2.89
CA ARG A 355 -0.77 -16.89 -2.01
C ARG A 355 0.45 -16.46 -2.83
N ILE A 356 0.83 -15.20 -2.71
CA ILE A 356 2.05 -14.64 -3.28
C ILE A 356 2.94 -14.16 -2.14
N GLU A 357 3.95 -14.94 -1.81
CA GLU A 357 4.83 -14.62 -0.69
C GLU A 357 5.47 -13.24 -0.85
N SER A 358 5.21 -12.34 0.11
CA SER A 358 5.63 -10.93 0.09
C SER A 358 5.27 -10.18 -1.20
N GLY A 359 4.30 -10.69 -1.97
CA GLY A 359 3.90 -10.13 -3.26
C GLY A 359 4.89 -10.37 -4.41
N ARG A 360 5.95 -11.16 -4.21
CA ARG A 360 6.96 -11.41 -5.25
C ARG A 360 6.56 -12.54 -6.18
N ILE A 361 6.25 -12.21 -7.42
CA ILE A 361 5.98 -13.15 -8.50
C ILE A 361 7.30 -13.43 -9.22
N ALA A 362 7.86 -14.59 -8.98
CA ALA A 362 9.13 -15.07 -9.55
C ALA A 362 9.09 -16.59 -9.63
N ASP A 363 9.85 -17.15 -10.56
CA ASP A 363 10.08 -18.59 -10.62
C ASP A 363 11.17 -18.97 -9.61
N ARG A 364 10.87 -19.96 -8.77
CA ARG A 364 11.77 -20.51 -7.74
C ARG A 364 11.66 -22.04 -7.78
N ASP A 365 12.60 -22.73 -7.14
CA ASP A 365 12.56 -24.18 -7.03
C ASP A 365 11.23 -24.68 -6.44
N GLY A 366 10.56 -25.56 -7.18
CA GLY A 366 9.25 -26.12 -6.81
C GLY A 366 8.04 -25.21 -7.04
N THR A 367 8.23 -23.91 -7.35
CA THR A 367 7.12 -22.96 -7.59
C THR A 367 7.44 -22.03 -8.75
N LEU A 368 6.88 -22.34 -9.92
CA LEU A 368 7.08 -21.57 -11.15
C LEU A 368 5.99 -20.51 -11.31
N MET A 369 5.97 -19.52 -10.39
CA MET A 369 4.88 -18.57 -10.24
C MET A 369 4.71 -17.68 -11.48
N LEU A 370 5.80 -17.13 -12.03
CA LEU A 370 5.75 -16.26 -13.19
C LEU A 370 5.29 -17.03 -14.44
N LYS A 371 5.88 -18.21 -14.66
CA LYS A 371 5.53 -19.10 -15.78
C LYS A 371 4.07 -19.59 -15.66
N GLY A 372 3.68 -20.09 -14.50
CA GLY A 372 2.33 -20.63 -14.28
C GLY A 372 1.24 -19.57 -14.46
N LEU A 373 1.43 -18.38 -13.93
CA LEU A 373 0.48 -17.27 -14.12
C LEU A 373 0.43 -16.78 -15.56
N ARG A 374 1.54 -16.84 -16.30
CA ARG A 374 1.56 -16.58 -17.76
C ARG A 374 0.71 -17.61 -18.51
N GLU A 375 0.79 -18.90 -18.16
CA GLU A 375 0.01 -19.94 -18.81
C GLU A 375 -1.48 -19.85 -18.43
N ILE A 376 -1.79 -19.54 -17.19
CA ILE A 376 -3.17 -19.23 -16.79
C ILE A 376 -3.71 -18.03 -17.58
N ALA A 377 -2.93 -16.95 -17.74
CA ALA A 377 -3.36 -15.78 -18.50
C ALA A 377 -3.63 -16.06 -20.00
N ARG A 378 -3.05 -17.12 -20.58
CA ARG A 378 -3.30 -17.53 -21.98
C ARG A 378 -4.66 -18.21 -22.17
N VAL A 379 -5.19 -18.83 -21.13
CA VAL A 379 -6.44 -19.62 -21.19
C VAL A 379 -7.60 -19.00 -20.43
N HIS A 380 -7.31 -18.05 -19.53
CA HIS A 380 -8.31 -17.40 -18.70
C HIS A 380 -9.02 -16.28 -19.46
N HIS A 381 -10.36 -16.22 -19.33
CA HIS A 381 -11.21 -15.23 -20.00
C HIS A 381 -11.81 -14.19 -19.04
N GLY A 382 -11.55 -14.31 -17.75
CA GLY A 382 -11.97 -13.33 -16.73
C GLY A 382 -10.90 -12.26 -16.48
N GLU A 383 -10.51 -12.09 -15.25
CA GLU A 383 -9.56 -11.04 -14.82
C GLU A 383 -8.66 -11.53 -13.70
N PHE A 384 -7.56 -10.84 -13.49
CA PHE A 384 -6.73 -10.95 -12.29
C PHE A 384 -7.00 -9.77 -11.37
N ARG A 385 -7.03 -10.01 -10.05
CA ARG A 385 -7.22 -8.97 -9.04
C ARG A 385 -6.13 -9.09 -7.99
N LEU A 386 -5.45 -7.97 -7.76
CA LEU A 386 -4.43 -7.87 -6.72
C LEU A 386 -5.11 -7.62 -5.38
N THR A 387 -4.72 -8.35 -4.33
CA THR A 387 -5.23 -8.06 -2.99
C THR A 387 -4.37 -7.01 -2.27
N PRO A 388 -4.95 -6.23 -1.33
CA PRO A 388 -4.19 -5.34 -0.46
C PRO A 388 -3.20 -6.07 0.46
N ASN A 389 -3.35 -7.38 0.62
CA ASN A 389 -2.46 -8.27 1.35
C ASN A 389 -1.38 -8.91 0.46
N GLN A 390 -1.13 -8.32 -0.72
CA GLN A 390 -0.06 -8.72 -1.66
C GLN A 390 -0.28 -10.07 -2.33
N ASN A 391 -1.49 -10.59 -2.34
CA ASN A 391 -1.88 -11.83 -3.01
C ASN A 391 -2.58 -11.56 -4.34
N LEU A 392 -3.00 -12.63 -5.01
CA LEU A 392 -3.60 -12.58 -6.34
C LEU A 392 -4.86 -13.42 -6.41
N ILE A 393 -5.90 -12.89 -7.03
CA ILE A 393 -7.13 -13.61 -7.36
C ILE A 393 -7.19 -13.80 -8.86
N VAL A 394 -7.30 -15.06 -9.32
CA VAL A 394 -7.79 -15.40 -10.66
C VAL A 394 -9.30 -15.33 -10.58
N ALA A 395 -9.86 -14.22 -11.08
CA ALA A 395 -11.23 -13.83 -10.82
C ALA A 395 -12.15 -14.03 -12.03
N ASN A 396 -13.44 -14.22 -11.76
CA ASN A 396 -14.46 -14.33 -12.80
C ASN A 396 -14.26 -15.54 -13.73
N VAL A 397 -13.84 -16.68 -13.16
CA VAL A 397 -13.60 -17.95 -13.86
C VAL A 397 -14.93 -18.64 -14.16
N ALA A 398 -15.13 -19.08 -15.40
CA ALA A 398 -16.29 -19.92 -15.72
C ALA A 398 -16.15 -21.29 -15.04
N PRO A 399 -17.22 -21.90 -14.51
CA PRO A 399 -17.14 -23.23 -13.90
C PRO A 399 -16.51 -24.28 -14.81
N THR A 400 -16.68 -24.17 -16.12
CA THR A 400 -16.10 -25.05 -17.15
C THR A 400 -14.59 -24.89 -17.31
N GLU A 401 -14.00 -23.77 -16.89
CA GLU A 401 -12.56 -23.49 -16.98
C GLU A 401 -11.80 -23.95 -15.72
N ARG A 402 -12.50 -24.24 -14.63
CA ARG A 402 -11.90 -24.56 -13.32
C ARG A 402 -10.89 -25.69 -13.40
N SER A 403 -11.24 -26.81 -14.04
CA SER A 403 -10.36 -27.98 -14.11
C SER A 403 -9.05 -27.69 -14.86
N GLN A 404 -9.09 -26.84 -15.89
CA GLN A 404 -7.90 -26.43 -16.63
C GLN A 404 -7.01 -25.53 -15.78
N ILE A 405 -7.60 -24.59 -15.01
CA ILE A 405 -6.85 -23.73 -14.10
C ILE A 405 -6.24 -24.55 -12.96
N ASP A 406 -6.99 -25.49 -12.36
CA ASP A 406 -6.48 -26.39 -11.33
C ASP A 406 -5.28 -27.22 -11.83
N ALA A 407 -5.33 -27.72 -13.07
CA ALA A 407 -4.22 -28.44 -13.69
C ALA A 407 -2.97 -27.56 -13.85
N LEU A 408 -3.12 -26.30 -14.27
CA LEU A 408 -2.00 -25.35 -14.38
C LEU A 408 -1.44 -24.97 -13.01
N VAL A 409 -2.30 -24.76 -12.02
CA VAL A 409 -1.90 -24.48 -10.62
C VAL A 409 -1.04 -25.62 -10.09
N ALA A 410 -1.48 -26.87 -10.25
CA ALA A 410 -0.74 -28.05 -9.80
C ALA A 410 0.57 -28.24 -10.58
N ALA A 411 0.56 -28.10 -11.92
CA ALA A 411 1.73 -28.27 -12.77
C ALA A 411 2.87 -27.27 -12.47
N HIS A 412 2.55 -26.11 -11.90
CA HIS A 412 3.52 -25.06 -11.60
C HIS A 412 3.71 -24.83 -10.09
N GLY A 413 3.11 -25.63 -9.21
CA GLY A 413 3.24 -25.52 -7.77
C GLY A 413 2.68 -24.21 -7.21
N LEU A 414 1.57 -23.70 -7.76
CA LEU A 414 0.98 -22.43 -7.34
C LEU A 414 0.05 -22.55 -6.13
N ASP A 415 -0.26 -23.75 -5.69
CA ASP A 415 -1.17 -24.06 -4.57
C ASP A 415 -0.48 -23.98 -3.20
N THR A 416 0.54 -23.17 -3.06
CA THR A 416 1.31 -22.95 -1.82
C THR A 416 0.43 -22.58 -0.62
N TYR A 417 -0.74 -21.99 -0.86
CA TYR A 417 -1.71 -21.67 0.20
C TYR A 417 -2.28 -22.90 0.92
N ARG A 418 -2.26 -24.08 0.28
CA ARG A 418 -2.77 -25.34 0.88
C ARG A 418 -1.85 -25.91 1.96
N HIS A 419 -0.58 -25.53 1.91
CA HIS A 419 0.47 -26.03 2.79
C HIS A 419 1.01 -24.97 3.74
N ALA A 420 0.55 -23.72 3.59
CA ALA A 420 0.94 -22.63 4.46
C ALA A 420 0.13 -22.66 5.76
N THR A 421 0.79 -22.41 6.89
CA THR A 421 0.11 -22.21 8.17
C THR A 421 -0.67 -20.90 8.19
N PRO A 422 -1.67 -20.74 9.08
CA PRO A 422 -2.37 -19.46 9.22
C PRO A 422 -1.44 -18.27 9.48
N LEU A 423 -0.37 -18.44 10.25
CA LEU A 423 0.69 -17.44 10.41
C LEU A 423 1.29 -17.04 9.04
N GLY A 424 1.65 -18.02 8.22
CA GLY A 424 2.24 -17.80 6.89
C GLY A 424 1.28 -17.16 5.90
N LEU A 425 -0.03 -17.45 6.00
CA LEU A 425 -1.08 -16.83 5.17
C LEU A 425 -1.32 -15.37 5.54
N ASN A 426 -1.17 -15.00 6.81
CA ASN A 426 -1.40 -13.64 7.33
C ASN A 426 -0.14 -12.79 7.43
N ALA A 427 0.99 -13.27 6.90
CA ALA A 427 2.26 -12.56 6.97
C ALA A 427 2.46 -11.58 5.81
N LEU A 428 2.94 -10.36 6.12
CA LEU A 428 3.21 -9.32 5.14
C LEU A 428 4.62 -8.75 5.30
N ALA A 429 5.34 -8.54 4.19
CA ALA A 429 6.60 -7.80 4.20
C ALA A 429 6.63 -6.70 3.12
N CYS A 430 7.35 -5.62 3.40
CA CYS A 430 7.71 -4.64 2.36
C CYS A 430 8.97 -5.12 1.60
N VAL A 431 9.27 -4.48 0.45
CA VAL A 431 10.44 -4.87 -0.35
C VAL A 431 11.76 -4.71 0.39
N ALA A 432 11.92 -3.65 1.19
CA ALA A 432 13.11 -3.30 1.97
C ALA A 432 14.45 -3.36 1.18
N LEU A 433 15.49 -3.93 1.77
CA LEU A 433 16.78 -4.13 1.10
C LEU A 433 16.66 -5.19 0.00
N PRO A 434 17.48 -5.14 -1.05
CA PRO A 434 18.54 -4.15 -1.32
C PRO A 434 18.06 -2.87 -2.02
N THR A 435 16.87 -2.85 -2.60
CA THR A 435 16.46 -1.83 -3.58
C THR A 435 15.83 -0.57 -2.96
N CYS A 436 15.19 -0.67 -1.79
CA CYS A 436 14.53 0.48 -1.19
C CYS A 436 15.53 1.42 -0.51
N GLY A 437 15.71 2.63 -1.04
CA GLY A 437 16.59 3.66 -0.47
C GLY A 437 16.19 4.15 0.94
N GLN A 438 14.99 3.82 1.42
CA GLN A 438 14.52 4.16 2.77
C GLN A 438 14.68 3.01 3.77
N ALA A 439 15.05 1.82 3.32
CA ALA A 439 15.17 0.65 4.19
C ALA A 439 16.39 0.78 5.12
N MET A 440 16.19 0.39 6.37
CA MET A 440 17.20 0.32 7.43
C MET A 440 17.55 -1.12 7.75
N ALA A 441 16.60 -2.06 7.49
CA ALA A 441 16.75 -3.49 7.71
C ALA A 441 16.07 -4.27 6.58
N GLU A 442 16.24 -5.58 6.58
CA GLU A 442 15.54 -6.53 5.70
C GLU A 442 14.04 -6.61 5.99
N ALA A 443 13.26 -7.11 5.02
CA ALA A 443 11.88 -7.52 5.24
C ALA A 443 11.48 -8.66 4.30
N GLU A 444 11.33 -8.43 2.97
CA GLU A 444 10.91 -9.45 2.01
C GLU A 444 11.79 -10.69 2.03
N ARG A 445 13.12 -10.52 1.98
CA ARG A 445 14.09 -11.62 1.96
C ARG A 445 14.20 -12.34 3.31
N TYR A 446 13.92 -11.64 4.40
CA TYR A 446 14.03 -12.14 5.77
C TYR A 446 12.78 -12.89 6.22
N LEU A 447 11.60 -12.51 5.72
CA LEU A 447 10.32 -13.04 6.20
C LEU A 447 10.22 -14.58 6.17
N PRO A 448 10.61 -15.31 5.10
CA PRO A 448 10.43 -16.76 5.06
C PRO A 448 11.15 -17.50 6.17
N GLU A 449 12.42 -17.20 6.39
CA GLU A 449 13.23 -17.83 7.45
C GLU A 449 12.71 -17.48 8.85
N PHE A 450 12.35 -16.23 9.06
CA PHE A 450 11.78 -15.78 10.33
C PHE A 450 10.44 -16.46 10.63
N LEU A 451 9.56 -16.63 9.62
CA LEU A 451 8.30 -17.35 9.78
C LEU A 451 8.51 -18.79 10.24
N HIS A 452 9.49 -19.52 9.67
CA HIS A 452 9.80 -20.87 10.11
C HIS A 452 10.18 -20.95 11.59
N LYS A 453 10.98 -19.97 12.07
CA LYS A 453 11.40 -19.91 13.47
C LYS A 453 10.25 -19.59 14.41
N VAL A 454 9.39 -18.63 14.03
CA VAL A 454 8.18 -18.28 14.81
C VAL A 454 7.19 -19.44 14.82
N GLN A 455 6.96 -20.09 13.66
CA GLN A 455 6.08 -21.26 13.58
C GLN A 455 6.55 -22.40 14.48
N ALA A 456 7.85 -22.68 14.50
CA ALA A 456 8.41 -23.70 15.39
C ALA A 456 8.17 -23.38 16.88
N GLN A 457 8.12 -22.09 17.26
CA GLN A 457 7.73 -21.70 18.62
C GLN A 457 6.24 -21.95 18.87
N LEU A 458 5.38 -21.56 17.93
CA LEU A 458 3.93 -21.82 18.04
C LEU A 458 3.62 -23.31 18.15
N ASP A 459 4.30 -24.13 17.36
CA ASP A 459 4.11 -25.60 17.34
C ASP A 459 4.44 -26.23 18.71
N ARG A 460 5.52 -25.76 19.39
CA ARG A 460 5.88 -26.22 20.75
C ARG A 460 4.79 -25.96 21.79
N HIS A 461 3.96 -24.94 21.55
CA HIS A 461 2.87 -24.57 22.46
C HIS A 461 1.49 -25.05 21.97
N GLY A 462 1.41 -25.90 20.92
CA GLY A 462 0.14 -26.37 20.37
C GLY A 462 -0.69 -25.30 19.67
N LEU A 463 -0.02 -24.26 19.15
CA LEU A 463 -0.62 -23.11 18.47
C LEU A 463 -0.42 -23.16 16.95
N HIS A 464 -0.27 -24.34 16.36
CA HIS A 464 0.00 -24.52 14.93
C HIS A 464 -0.97 -23.72 14.04
N ASP A 465 -2.24 -23.77 14.36
CA ASP A 465 -3.32 -23.15 13.58
C ASP A 465 -3.71 -21.74 14.07
N ALA A 466 -2.90 -21.10 14.91
CA ALA A 466 -3.20 -19.76 15.40
C ALA A 466 -3.09 -18.71 14.27
N PRO A 467 -4.17 -17.96 13.93
CA PRO A 467 -4.19 -17.05 12.81
C PRO A 467 -3.55 -15.68 13.15
N ILE A 468 -2.30 -15.71 13.61
CA ILE A 468 -1.58 -14.49 14.05
C ILE A 468 -1.15 -13.65 12.85
N GLY A 469 -1.46 -12.36 12.88
CA GLY A 469 -1.04 -11.38 11.88
C GLY A 469 0.40 -10.90 12.12
N LEU A 470 1.36 -11.31 11.28
CA LEU A 470 2.77 -10.93 11.37
C LEU A 470 3.17 -9.99 10.22
N ARG A 471 3.77 -8.84 10.55
CA ARG A 471 4.13 -7.84 9.53
C ARG A 471 5.54 -7.29 9.71
N ILE A 472 6.36 -7.29 8.64
CA ILE A 472 7.74 -6.78 8.68
C ILE A 472 7.88 -5.59 7.73
N SER A 473 8.36 -4.46 8.25
CA SER A 473 8.78 -3.29 7.47
C SER A 473 10.24 -2.97 7.72
N GLY A 474 11.02 -2.78 6.66
CA GLY A 474 12.43 -2.41 6.75
C GLY A 474 12.71 -1.00 7.31
N CYS A 475 11.66 -0.20 7.59
CA CYS A 475 11.78 1.14 8.19
C CYS A 475 10.42 1.65 8.71
N PRO A 476 10.37 2.76 9.50
CA PRO A 476 9.15 3.32 10.07
C PRO A 476 8.14 3.88 9.07
N ASN A 477 8.45 3.97 7.77
CA ASN A 477 7.47 4.38 6.74
C ASN A 477 6.25 3.45 6.65
N GLY A 478 6.33 2.22 7.18
CA GLY A 478 5.22 1.32 7.41
C GLY A 478 4.55 0.82 6.11
N CYS A 479 5.34 0.44 5.11
CA CYS A 479 4.81 0.04 3.80
C CYS A 479 4.03 -1.28 3.83
N SER A 480 4.38 -2.23 4.73
CA SER A 480 3.64 -3.46 5.01
C SER A 480 2.54 -3.28 6.07
N ARG A 481 2.24 -2.06 6.45
CA ARG A 481 1.27 -1.72 7.51
C ARG A 481 1.60 -2.37 8.87
N PRO A 482 2.89 -2.31 9.34
CA PRO A 482 3.35 -3.08 10.50
C PRO A 482 2.62 -2.70 11.78
N TYR A 483 2.15 -1.46 11.92
CA TYR A 483 1.46 -0.98 13.12
C TYR A 483 0.05 -1.58 13.31
N LEU A 484 -0.41 -2.42 12.35
CA LEU A 484 -1.64 -3.19 12.41
C LEU A 484 -1.38 -4.72 12.40
N GLY A 485 -0.15 -5.15 12.67
CA GLY A 485 0.17 -6.56 12.91
C GLY A 485 0.08 -6.88 14.40
N GLU A 486 -0.49 -8.02 14.76
CA GLU A 486 -0.47 -8.51 16.14
C GLU A 486 0.96 -8.69 16.63
N ILE A 487 1.86 -9.14 15.71
CA ILE A 487 3.30 -9.11 15.84
C ILE A 487 3.86 -8.29 14.67
N ALA A 488 4.73 -7.30 14.96
CA ALA A 488 5.38 -6.61 13.87
C ALA A 488 6.83 -6.24 14.18
N LEU A 489 7.64 -6.25 13.10
CA LEU A 489 9.03 -5.81 13.10
C LEU A 489 9.18 -4.54 12.27
N VAL A 490 9.76 -3.51 12.88
CA VAL A 490 10.06 -2.24 12.22
C VAL A 490 11.57 -2.00 12.25
N GLY A 491 12.20 -2.00 11.07
CA GLY A 491 13.66 -1.89 10.94
C GLY A 491 14.26 -0.61 11.54
N LYS A 492 15.35 -0.78 12.27
CA LYS A 492 16.16 0.29 12.93
C LYS A 492 17.57 0.36 12.36
N ALA A 493 18.19 -0.77 12.09
CA ALA A 493 19.51 -0.93 11.51
C ALA A 493 19.61 -2.33 10.88
N PRO A 494 20.66 -2.66 10.11
CA PRO A 494 20.83 -4.01 9.58
C PRO A 494 20.74 -5.07 10.69
N GLY A 495 19.84 -6.05 10.53
CA GLY A 495 19.59 -7.11 11.52
C GLY A 495 18.94 -6.67 12.84
N ARG A 496 18.52 -5.41 12.95
CA ARG A 496 17.92 -4.88 14.20
C ARG A 496 16.56 -4.25 13.95
N TYR A 497 15.62 -4.55 14.84
CA TYR A 497 14.22 -4.15 14.71
C TYR A 497 13.62 -3.63 16.01
N ASN A 498 12.60 -2.83 15.89
CA ASN A 498 11.63 -2.62 16.97
C ASN A 498 10.58 -3.72 16.89
N LEU A 499 10.37 -4.44 17.99
CA LEU A 499 9.27 -5.39 18.14
C LEU A 499 8.03 -4.65 18.63
N MET A 500 6.98 -4.71 17.82
CA MET A 500 5.67 -4.10 18.10
C MET A 500 4.65 -5.20 18.34
N LEU A 501 3.80 -5.07 19.36
CA LEU A 501 2.80 -6.07 19.75
C LEU A 501 1.43 -5.43 20.04
N GLY A 502 0.34 -6.19 19.85
CA GLY A 502 -0.97 -5.86 20.42
C GLY A 502 -1.97 -5.19 19.48
N ALA A 503 -1.77 -5.20 18.15
CA ALA A 503 -2.86 -4.85 17.22
C ALA A 503 -3.96 -5.92 17.26
N ASP A 504 -5.15 -5.58 16.77
CA ASP A 504 -6.28 -6.49 16.63
C ASP A 504 -6.43 -7.04 15.20
N ALA A 505 -7.10 -8.16 15.03
CA ALA A 505 -7.34 -8.79 13.74
C ALA A 505 -8.22 -7.92 12.80
N PRO A 506 -9.23 -7.15 13.25
CA PRO A 506 -9.99 -6.23 12.41
C PRO A 506 -9.22 -5.01 11.89
N GLY A 507 -8.02 -4.72 12.41
CA GLY A 507 -7.24 -3.54 12.02
C GLY A 507 -7.81 -2.22 12.55
N GLN A 508 -8.40 -2.24 13.74
CA GLN A 508 -9.03 -1.11 14.41
C GLN A 508 -8.22 -0.58 15.61
N ARG A 509 -7.19 -1.32 16.00
CA ARG A 509 -6.25 -0.96 17.08
C ARG A 509 -4.80 -1.02 16.58
N LEU A 510 -4.02 0.02 16.91
CA LEU A 510 -2.58 0.03 16.66
C LEU A 510 -1.85 -0.84 17.70
N ASN A 511 -0.78 -1.51 17.27
CA ASN A 511 0.17 -2.11 18.20
C ASN A 511 1.04 -1.06 18.88
N VAL A 512 1.77 -1.47 19.92
CA VAL A 512 2.69 -0.63 20.69
C VAL A 512 4.11 -1.17 20.60
N LEU A 513 5.09 -0.29 20.87
CA LEU A 513 6.48 -0.68 21.01
C LEU A 513 6.65 -1.55 22.28
N TYR A 514 7.01 -2.82 22.09
CA TYR A 514 7.28 -3.76 23.18
C TYR A 514 8.76 -3.80 23.53
N ARG A 515 9.64 -3.92 22.50
CA ARG A 515 11.09 -3.83 22.69
C ARG A 515 11.74 -3.05 21.56
N GLU A 516 12.71 -2.20 21.88
CA GLU A 516 13.37 -1.34 20.91
C GLU A 516 14.74 -1.89 20.52
N ASN A 517 15.04 -1.83 19.21
CA ASN A 517 16.37 -2.05 18.64
C ASN A 517 17.01 -3.40 19.04
N ILE A 518 16.25 -4.48 18.90
CA ILE A 518 16.66 -5.85 19.24
C ILE A 518 16.98 -6.67 17.99
N ASP A 519 17.79 -7.71 18.13
CA ASP A 519 18.12 -8.66 17.09
C ASP A 519 17.15 -9.86 17.06
N GLU A 520 17.34 -10.78 16.11
CA GLU A 520 16.46 -11.94 15.93
C GLU A 520 16.40 -12.83 17.17
N ALA A 521 17.54 -13.11 17.80
CA ALA A 521 17.60 -13.98 18.98
C ALA A 521 16.79 -13.36 20.13
N GLU A 522 16.95 -12.06 20.36
CA GLU A 522 16.20 -11.30 21.36
C GLU A 522 14.69 -11.24 21.04
N ILE A 523 14.31 -11.14 19.73
CA ILE A 523 12.91 -11.17 19.29
C ILE A 523 12.29 -12.52 19.62
N LEU A 524 12.93 -13.62 19.21
CA LEU A 524 12.43 -14.97 19.44
C LEU A 524 12.36 -15.30 20.94
N ALA A 525 13.37 -14.91 21.74
CA ALA A 525 13.35 -15.06 23.20
C ALA A 525 12.23 -14.25 23.87
N SER A 526 11.82 -13.12 23.27
CA SER A 526 10.70 -12.31 23.77
C SER A 526 9.33 -12.93 23.43
N LEU A 527 9.20 -13.57 22.27
CA LEU A 527 7.94 -14.16 21.81
C LEU A 527 7.62 -15.50 22.48
N GLU A 528 8.62 -16.34 22.72
CA GLU A 528 8.44 -17.69 23.28
C GLU A 528 7.56 -17.74 24.53
N PRO A 529 7.84 -16.97 25.62
CA PRO A 529 7.01 -17.00 26.82
C PRO A 529 5.60 -16.45 26.58
N LEU A 530 5.43 -15.51 25.65
CA LEU A 530 4.13 -14.94 25.31
C LEU A 530 3.24 -15.97 24.61
N PHE A 531 3.80 -16.82 23.74
CA PHE A 531 3.07 -17.93 23.14
C PHE A 531 2.66 -18.98 24.17
N GLY A 532 3.53 -19.33 25.11
CA GLY A 532 3.17 -20.23 26.21
C GLY A 532 2.01 -19.69 27.05
N ASN A 533 2.06 -18.42 27.42
CA ASN A 533 0.98 -17.76 28.15
C ASN A 533 -0.32 -17.69 27.34
N TYR A 534 -0.24 -17.41 26.03
CA TYR A 534 -1.39 -17.39 25.14
C TYR A 534 -2.04 -18.78 25.02
N ALA A 535 -1.25 -19.83 24.85
CA ALA A 535 -1.75 -21.20 24.82
C ALA A 535 -2.51 -21.58 26.09
N ALA A 536 -1.98 -21.18 27.26
CA ALA A 536 -2.54 -21.52 28.57
C ALA A 536 -3.77 -20.67 28.97
N GLY A 537 -3.84 -19.39 28.50
CA GLY A 537 -4.77 -18.42 29.04
C GLY A 537 -5.73 -17.74 28.05
N ARG A 538 -5.69 -18.09 26.75
CA ARG A 538 -6.61 -17.50 25.78
C ARG A 538 -8.05 -17.93 25.96
N ILE A 539 -8.98 -17.02 25.70
CA ILE A 539 -10.39 -17.29 25.61
C ILE A 539 -10.70 -17.83 24.19
N ASN A 540 -11.74 -18.64 24.04
CA ASN A 540 -12.12 -19.19 22.74
C ASN A 540 -12.38 -18.08 21.70
N GLY A 541 -11.69 -18.12 20.57
CA GLY A 541 -11.78 -17.14 19.49
C GLY A 541 -10.97 -15.85 19.72
N GLU A 542 -10.24 -15.73 20.84
CA GLU A 542 -9.43 -14.54 21.14
C GLU A 542 -8.16 -14.51 20.30
N GLY A 543 -7.91 -13.38 19.61
CA GLY A 543 -6.67 -13.11 18.89
C GLY A 543 -5.47 -12.93 19.83
N PHE A 544 -4.26 -13.14 19.31
CA PHE A 544 -3.03 -12.98 20.10
C PHE A 544 -2.86 -11.55 20.62
N GLY A 545 -3.10 -10.55 19.77
CA GLY A 545 -3.01 -9.14 20.16
C GLY A 545 -4.02 -8.74 21.24
N ASP A 546 -5.25 -9.28 21.19
CA ASP A 546 -6.30 -9.04 22.20
C ASP A 546 -5.91 -9.67 23.53
N PHE A 547 -5.37 -10.89 23.49
CA PHE A 547 -4.86 -11.56 24.69
C PHE A 547 -3.78 -10.75 25.38
N LEU A 548 -2.82 -10.19 24.61
CA LEU A 548 -1.73 -9.39 25.19
C LEU A 548 -2.24 -8.12 25.88
N VAL A 549 -3.25 -7.47 25.29
CA VAL A 549 -3.89 -6.27 25.89
C VAL A 549 -4.68 -6.66 27.15
N ARG A 550 -5.52 -7.70 27.07
CA ARG A 550 -6.35 -8.15 28.20
C ARG A 550 -5.50 -8.55 29.43
N ASN A 551 -4.34 -9.14 29.19
CA ASN A 551 -3.43 -9.56 30.28
C ASN A 551 -2.43 -8.47 30.69
N GLY A 552 -2.56 -7.23 30.19
CA GLY A 552 -1.70 -6.12 30.57
C GLY A 552 -0.23 -6.25 30.12
N VAL A 553 0.05 -7.15 29.17
CA VAL A 553 1.41 -7.31 28.58
C VAL A 553 1.75 -6.06 27.77
N VAL A 554 0.78 -5.51 27.08
CA VAL A 554 0.88 -4.26 26.34
C VAL A 554 -0.32 -3.36 26.66
N ALA A 555 -0.07 -2.04 26.64
CA ALA A 555 -1.14 -1.06 26.84
C ALA A 555 -2.04 -0.98 25.61
N THR A 556 -3.31 -0.64 25.82
CA THR A 556 -4.19 -0.19 24.74
C THR A 556 -3.73 1.17 24.20
N THR A 557 -3.94 1.41 22.90
CA THR A 557 -3.58 2.68 22.26
C THR A 557 -4.82 3.51 21.90
N THR A 558 -4.68 4.83 21.98
CA THR A 558 -5.59 5.76 21.31
C THR A 558 -5.39 5.68 19.79
N LYS A 559 -6.32 6.25 19.01
CA LYS A 559 -6.24 6.29 17.53
C LYS A 559 -4.96 6.94 16.99
N ASN A 560 -4.33 7.81 17.76
CA ASN A 560 -3.05 8.45 17.41
C ASN A 560 -1.83 7.80 18.07
N GLY A 561 -1.95 6.54 18.49
CA GLY A 561 -0.84 5.73 19.00
C GLY A 561 -0.33 6.11 20.38
N LYS A 562 -1.04 6.97 21.13
CA LYS A 562 -0.71 7.25 22.53
C LYS A 562 -1.23 6.12 23.40
N ASN A 563 -0.41 5.66 24.35
CA ASN A 563 -0.80 4.64 25.30
C ASN A 563 -1.93 5.16 26.22
N ILE A 564 -2.95 4.34 26.41
CA ILE A 564 -3.97 4.56 27.45
C ILE A 564 -3.51 3.76 28.66
N PRO A 565 -3.37 4.37 29.86
CA PRO A 565 -3.09 3.61 31.08
C PRO A 565 -4.17 2.56 31.33
N VAL A 566 -3.80 1.37 31.76
CA VAL A 566 -4.71 0.24 32.01
C VAL A 566 -5.76 0.55 33.08
N GLU A 567 -5.52 1.53 33.94
CA GLU A 567 -6.42 1.96 35.03
C GLU A 567 -7.70 2.67 34.56
N THR A 568 -7.83 3.03 33.27
CA THR A 568 -8.98 3.76 32.73
C THR A 568 -10.01 2.86 32.01
N ILE A 569 -9.84 1.54 32.07
CA ILE A 569 -10.73 0.57 31.40
C ILE A 569 -11.56 -0.20 32.45
N THR A 570 -12.29 0.54 33.30
CA THR A 570 -13.34 -0.05 34.16
C THR A 570 -14.70 0.45 33.72
#